data_998778ba65fb11623c98fccf20562b23
#
_entry.id   998778ba65fb11623c98fccf20562b23
#
_cell.length_a   1.000
_cell.length_b   1.000
_cell.length_c   1.000
_cell.angle_alpha   90.00
_cell.angle_beta   90.00
_cell.angle_gamma   90.00
#
_symmetry.space_group_name_H-M   'P 1'
#
loop_
_entity.id
_entity.type
_entity.pdbx_description
1 polymer ?
#
loop_
_entity_poly.entity_id
_entity_poly.type
_entity_poly.pdbx_seq_one_letter_code
_entity_poly.pdbx_strand_id
1 'polypeptide(L)'
;HIFRSIAFGLTLAFSASAVAHPNQTAADQAAAADMANAANAFLATLKPEQKAKATFKLDDADRTRWHFVPTEMHPRQGLSFREMTQAQQHMAYALLASVMSARGVQKTAQIMSLEQVLHDANPNGRFARDPKWYFVSIFGKPSVEGTWSWRFEGHHLSLSFTVVDGHVGGLTPAFFGTNPGTILDGPRKGLQVLAAEEKTARALARSLNAEQRKIAII
;
A
#
# COMPACT_ATOMS: atom_id res chain seq x y z
N HIS A 1 19.12 -72.82 4.98
CA HIS A 1 17.90 -72.03 5.11
C HIS A 1 18.28 -70.55 5.03
N ILE A 2 17.94 -69.90 3.89
CA ILE A 2 18.24 -68.55 3.58
C ILE A 2 16.91 -67.80 3.76
N PHE A 3 16.80 -66.93 4.76
CA PHE A 3 15.69 -65.99 4.92
C PHE A 3 16.00 -64.71 4.13
N ARG A 4 15.24 -64.46 3.06
CA ARG A 4 15.22 -63.16 2.35
C ARG A 4 14.17 -62.28 3.01
N SER A 5 14.61 -61.20 3.66
CA SER A 5 13.73 -60.13 4.13
C SER A 5 13.42 -59.20 2.96
N ILE A 6 12.15 -59.09 2.60
CA ILE A 6 11.63 -58.09 1.65
C ILE A 6 11.21 -56.89 2.49
N ALA A 7 11.94 -55.77 2.36
CA ALA A 7 11.56 -54.50 2.92
C ALA A 7 10.57 -53.78 1.98
N PHE A 8 9.33 -53.66 2.40
CA PHE A 8 8.32 -52.82 1.72
C PHE A 8 8.53 -51.34 2.14
N GLY A 9 9.08 -50.56 1.25
CA GLY A 9 9.16 -49.11 1.43
C GLY A 9 7.80 -48.45 1.15
N LEU A 10 7.15 -47.99 2.18
CA LEU A 10 5.91 -47.20 2.07
C LEU A 10 6.30 -45.73 1.80
N THR A 11 6.26 -45.30 0.54
CA THR A 11 6.38 -43.89 0.16
C THR A 11 5.08 -43.17 0.46
N LEU A 12 5.04 -42.40 1.54
CA LEU A 12 3.94 -41.45 1.81
C LEU A 12 4.11 -40.27 0.84
N ALA A 13 3.30 -40.23 -0.19
CA ALA A 13 3.10 -39.01 -0.98
C ALA A 13 2.28 -38.02 -0.17
N PHE A 14 2.93 -36.98 0.36
CA PHE A 14 2.23 -35.81 0.90
C PHE A 14 1.63 -35.03 -0.27
N SER A 15 0.36 -35.25 -0.54
CA SER A 15 -0.42 -34.33 -1.37
C SER A 15 -0.64 -33.07 -0.56
N ALA A 16 0.09 -31.99 -0.88
CA ALA A 16 -0.22 -30.66 -0.40
C ALA A 16 -1.59 -30.27 -0.97
N SER A 17 -2.65 -30.47 -0.20
CA SER A 17 -3.95 -29.92 -0.53
C SER A 17 -3.83 -28.40 -0.46
N ALA A 18 -3.87 -27.73 -1.62
CA ALA A 18 -4.05 -26.28 -1.67
C ALA A 18 -5.35 -25.97 -0.91
N VAL A 19 -5.24 -25.25 0.21
CA VAL A 19 -6.40 -24.74 0.93
C VAL A 19 -7.01 -23.67 0.04
N ALA A 20 -8.04 -24.04 -0.73
CA ALA A 20 -8.83 -23.07 -1.49
C ALA A 20 -9.52 -22.14 -0.48
N HIS A 21 -9.17 -20.86 -0.50
CA HIS A 21 -9.90 -19.84 0.27
C HIS A 21 -11.30 -19.72 -0.33
N PRO A 22 -12.38 -19.90 0.45
CA PRO A 22 -13.75 -20.12 -0.06
C PRO A 22 -14.39 -18.88 -0.74
N ASN A 23 -13.69 -17.75 -0.88
CA ASN A 23 -14.22 -16.50 -1.43
C ASN A 23 -13.37 -15.89 -2.56
N GLN A 24 -12.55 -16.69 -3.25
CA GLN A 24 -11.75 -16.18 -4.36
C GLN A 24 -12.62 -16.03 -5.60
N THR A 25 -12.81 -14.79 -6.06
CA THR A 25 -13.64 -14.47 -7.23
C THR A 25 -12.78 -14.24 -8.48
N ALA A 26 -13.39 -14.35 -9.67
CA ALA A 26 -12.74 -13.97 -10.92
C ALA A 26 -12.27 -12.49 -10.90
N ALA A 27 -12.97 -11.64 -10.14
CA ALA A 27 -12.58 -10.24 -9.96
C ALA A 27 -11.28 -10.10 -9.15
N ASP A 28 -11.07 -10.92 -8.12
CA ASP A 28 -9.80 -10.91 -7.35
C ASP A 28 -8.63 -11.37 -8.20
N GLN A 29 -8.83 -12.38 -9.04
CA GLN A 29 -7.81 -12.88 -9.97
C GLN A 29 -7.46 -11.81 -11.02
N ALA A 30 -8.46 -11.14 -11.58
CA ALA A 30 -8.24 -10.05 -12.52
C ALA A 30 -7.46 -8.90 -11.86
N ALA A 31 -7.84 -8.48 -10.65
CA ALA A 31 -7.15 -7.43 -9.91
C ALA A 31 -5.70 -7.82 -9.58
N ALA A 32 -5.43 -9.07 -9.20
CA ALA A 32 -4.07 -9.56 -8.95
C ALA A 32 -3.21 -9.58 -10.21
N ALA A 33 -3.79 -9.98 -11.36
CA ALA A 33 -3.12 -9.95 -12.65
C ALA A 33 -2.83 -8.51 -13.09
N ASP A 34 -3.78 -7.60 -12.94
CA ASP A 34 -3.59 -6.18 -13.26
C ASP A 34 -2.50 -5.54 -12.40
N MET A 35 -2.45 -5.84 -11.10
CA MET A 35 -1.36 -5.41 -10.22
C MET A 35 0.00 -5.95 -10.67
N ALA A 36 0.10 -7.26 -11.02
CA ALA A 36 1.35 -7.86 -11.48
C ALA A 36 1.83 -7.23 -12.78
N ASN A 37 0.93 -7.02 -13.74
CA ASN A 37 1.24 -6.36 -15.01
C ASN A 37 1.69 -4.90 -14.80
N ALA A 38 0.97 -4.13 -14.00
CA ALA A 38 1.31 -2.74 -13.70
C ALA A 38 2.63 -2.61 -12.95
N ALA A 39 2.91 -3.50 -11.97
CA ALA A 39 4.16 -3.54 -11.25
C ALA A 39 5.36 -3.87 -12.15
N ASN A 40 5.22 -4.87 -13.02
CA ASN A 40 6.25 -5.22 -14.00
C ASN A 40 6.47 -4.09 -15.02
N ALA A 41 5.41 -3.44 -15.50
CA ALA A 41 5.49 -2.29 -16.39
C ALA A 41 6.21 -1.10 -15.71
N PHE A 42 5.89 -0.79 -14.45
CA PHE A 42 6.62 0.21 -13.66
C PHE A 42 8.11 -0.14 -13.56
N LEU A 43 8.44 -1.36 -13.11
CA LEU A 43 9.83 -1.83 -12.96
C LEU A 43 10.62 -1.82 -14.27
N ALA A 44 9.97 -2.02 -15.41
CA ALA A 44 10.61 -1.99 -16.73
C ALA A 44 11.04 -0.56 -17.13
N THR A 45 10.46 0.48 -16.57
CA THR A 45 10.84 1.87 -16.83
C THR A 45 12.01 2.35 -15.98
N LEU A 46 12.39 1.58 -14.96
CA LEU A 46 13.40 1.98 -13.98
C LEU A 46 14.81 1.67 -14.47
N LYS A 47 15.73 2.61 -14.22
CA LYS A 47 17.16 2.36 -14.33
C LYS A 47 17.62 1.35 -13.28
N PRO A 48 18.76 0.65 -13.47
CA PRO A 48 19.25 -0.37 -12.54
C PRO A 48 19.31 0.13 -11.08
N GLU A 49 19.82 1.32 -10.85
CA GLU A 49 19.95 1.93 -9.51
C GLU A 49 18.59 2.26 -8.87
N GLN A 50 17.60 2.70 -9.69
CA GLN A 50 16.24 2.94 -9.23
C GLN A 50 15.53 1.63 -8.91
N LYS A 51 15.71 0.60 -9.74
CA LYS A 51 15.15 -0.72 -9.54
C LYS A 51 15.69 -1.36 -8.26
N ALA A 52 16.98 -1.23 -7.99
CA ALA A 52 17.60 -1.70 -6.74
C ALA A 52 16.99 -1.05 -5.49
N LYS A 53 16.58 0.24 -5.57
CA LYS A 53 15.88 0.93 -4.48
C LYS A 53 14.42 0.50 -4.35
N ALA A 54 13.75 0.17 -5.46
CA ALA A 54 12.33 -0.17 -5.47
C ALA A 54 12.04 -1.62 -5.09
N THR A 55 13.03 -2.54 -5.14
CA THR A 55 12.79 -3.99 -5.01
C THR A 55 13.48 -4.59 -3.80
N PHE A 56 12.77 -5.45 -3.09
CA PHE A 56 13.18 -6.12 -1.87
C PHE A 56 12.86 -7.62 -1.95
N LYS A 57 13.48 -8.42 -1.09
CA LYS A 57 13.03 -9.80 -0.87
C LYS A 57 11.64 -9.79 -0.21
N LEU A 58 10.85 -10.85 -0.43
CA LEU A 58 9.52 -10.96 0.18
C LEU A 58 9.57 -11.00 1.72
N ASP A 59 10.61 -11.61 2.27
CA ASP A 59 10.85 -11.75 3.71
C ASP A 59 11.64 -10.57 4.31
N ASP A 60 11.86 -9.50 3.56
CA ASP A 60 12.51 -8.30 4.08
C ASP A 60 11.71 -7.69 5.23
N ALA A 61 12.41 -7.35 6.31
CA ALA A 61 11.80 -6.80 7.53
C ALA A 61 11.07 -5.46 7.26
N ASP A 62 11.50 -4.70 6.25
CA ASP A 62 10.85 -3.44 5.87
C ASP A 62 9.42 -3.65 5.35
N ARG A 63 9.07 -4.84 4.86
CA ARG A 63 7.72 -5.16 4.36
C ARG A 63 6.62 -4.90 5.41
N THR A 64 6.89 -5.13 6.67
CA THR A 64 5.94 -4.91 7.78
C THR A 64 6.17 -3.61 8.55
N ARG A 65 7.23 -2.88 8.20
CA ARG A 65 7.62 -1.63 8.85
C ARG A 65 6.97 -0.43 8.14
N TRP A 66 5.68 -0.24 8.36
CA TRP A 66 4.94 0.90 7.78
C TRP A 66 4.79 2.05 8.78
N HIS A 67 4.63 3.27 8.29
CA HIS A 67 4.33 4.42 9.12
C HIS A 67 3.67 5.55 8.29
N PHE A 68 3.07 6.54 9.01
CA PHE A 68 2.39 7.68 8.40
C PHE A 68 2.95 9.06 8.82
N VAL A 69 3.89 9.10 9.75
CA VAL A 69 4.55 10.35 10.17
C VAL A 69 5.50 10.89 9.10
N PRO A 70 5.97 12.15 9.20
CA PRO A 70 7.00 12.69 8.31
C PRO A 70 8.21 11.76 8.17
N THR A 71 8.81 11.74 6.98
CA THR A 71 9.93 10.84 6.64
C THR A 71 11.16 11.05 7.54
N GLU A 72 11.38 12.26 8.05
CA GLU A 72 12.46 12.55 8.99
C GLU A 72 12.26 11.87 10.35
N MET A 73 11.01 11.61 10.73
CA MET A 73 10.70 10.89 11.98
C MET A 73 10.73 9.37 11.80
N HIS A 74 10.47 8.89 10.59
CA HIS A 74 10.49 7.48 10.23
C HIS A 74 11.04 7.34 8.81
N PRO A 75 12.37 7.20 8.65
CA PRO A 75 13.00 7.03 7.35
C PRO A 75 12.43 5.83 6.60
N ARG A 76 12.03 6.05 5.35
CA ARG A 76 11.44 5.04 4.47
C ARG A 76 12.44 4.53 3.46
N GLN A 77 12.34 3.25 3.18
CA GLN A 77 12.97 2.64 2.03
C GLN A 77 12.04 2.67 0.81
N GLY A 78 12.54 2.21 -0.33
CA GLY A 78 11.80 2.28 -1.59
C GLY A 78 12.29 3.39 -2.50
N LEU A 79 11.75 3.42 -3.71
CA LEU A 79 12.05 4.46 -4.69
C LEU A 79 11.11 5.65 -4.48
N SER A 80 11.68 6.83 -4.20
CA SER A 80 10.89 8.03 -3.99
C SER A 80 10.46 8.68 -5.31
N PHE A 81 9.32 9.37 -5.31
CA PHE A 81 8.86 10.16 -6.47
C PHE A 81 9.83 11.29 -6.84
N ARG A 82 10.67 11.76 -5.90
CA ARG A 82 11.76 12.71 -6.18
C ARG A 82 12.76 12.18 -7.18
N GLU A 83 12.99 10.86 -7.17
CA GLU A 83 13.99 10.18 -8.00
C GLU A 83 13.39 9.64 -9.31
N MET A 84 12.09 9.82 -9.53
CA MET A 84 11.38 9.35 -10.71
C MET A 84 11.20 10.46 -11.74
N THR A 85 11.34 10.12 -13.01
CA THR A 85 10.86 10.96 -14.11
C THR A 85 9.33 11.05 -14.07
N GLN A 86 8.76 12.05 -14.75
CA GLN A 86 7.30 12.18 -14.86
C GLN A 86 6.64 10.92 -15.42
N ALA A 87 7.23 10.31 -16.43
CA ALA A 87 6.73 9.05 -17.00
C ALA A 87 6.72 7.91 -15.97
N GLN A 88 7.79 7.79 -15.17
CA GLN A 88 7.86 6.78 -14.09
C GLN A 88 6.84 7.05 -12.98
N GLN A 89 6.60 8.33 -12.63
CA GLN A 89 5.53 8.70 -11.68
C GLN A 89 4.14 8.29 -12.21
N HIS A 90 3.87 8.48 -13.51
CA HIS A 90 2.62 8.01 -14.11
C HIS A 90 2.49 6.49 -14.02
N MET A 91 3.57 5.72 -14.22
CA MET A 91 3.54 4.26 -14.06
C MET A 91 3.30 3.84 -12.59
N ALA A 92 3.83 4.56 -11.62
CA ALA A 92 3.53 4.33 -10.20
C ALA A 92 2.05 4.62 -9.88
N TYR A 93 1.45 5.66 -10.46
CA TYR A 93 0.00 5.89 -10.36
C TYR A 93 -0.82 4.83 -11.11
N ALA A 94 -0.34 4.29 -12.23
CA ALA A 94 -0.98 3.17 -12.92
C ALA A 94 -1.01 1.91 -12.03
N LEU A 95 0.07 1.66 -11.27
CA LEU A 95 0.10 0.59 -10.28
C LEU A 95 -0.93 0.81 -9.16
N LEU A 96 -1.11 2.04 -8.66
CA LEU A 96 -2.20 2.34 -7.72
C LEU A 96 -3.58 2.11 -8.36
N ALA A 97 -3.77 2.53 -9.59
CA ALA A 97 -5.04 2.42 -10.29
C ALA A 97 -5.42 0.96 -10.65
N SER A 98 -4.46 0.02 -10.66
CA SER A 98 -4.73 -1.39 -10.91
C SER A 98 -5.54 -2.08 -9.80
N VAL A 99 -5.60 -1.48 -8.60
CA VAL A 99 -6.29 -2.06 -7.44
C VAL A 99 -7.23 -1.08 -6.74
N MET A 100 -7.01 0.22 -6.92
CA MET A 100 -7.80 1.24 -6.24
C MET A 100 -8.88 1.83 -7.16
N SER A 101 -10.00 2.23 -6.56
CA SER A 101 -10.99 3.03 -7.29
C SER A 101 -10.39 4.39 -7.71
N ALA A 102 -10.96 4.99 -8.75
CA ALA A 102 -10.58 6.35 -9.20
C ALA A 102 -10.61 7.37 -8.05
N ARG A 103 -11.58 7.26 -7.12
CA ARG A 103 -11.66 8.10 -5.91
C ARG A 103 -10.49 7.84 -4.97
N GLY A 104 -10.06 6.58 -4.80
CA GLY A 104 -8.90 6.24 -3.97
C GLY A 104 -7.60 6.81 -4.53
N VAL A 105 -7.38 6.68 -5.83
CA VAL A 105 -6.23 7.29 -6.52
C VAL A 105 -6.25 8.82 -6.38
N GLN A 106 -7.42 9.45 -6.57
CA GLN A 106 -7.59 10.90 -6.41
C GLN A 106 -7.27 11.34 -4.98
N LYS A 107 -7.76 10.63 -3.95
CA LYS A 107 -7.45 10.94 -2.54
C LYS A 107 -5.95 10.83 -2.28
N THR A 108 -5.29 9.79 -2.79
CA THR A 108 -3.83 9.64 -2.69
C THR A 108 -3.11 10.87 -3.25
N ALA A 109 -3.41 11.27 -4.47
CA ALA A 109 -2.80 12.46 -5.09
C ALA A 109 -3.12 13.75 -4.32
N GLN A 110 -4.33 13.90 -3.81
CA GLN A 110 -4.72 15.06 -3.00
C GLN A 110 -3.96 15.11 -1.67
N ILE A 111 -3.80 13.96 -0.96
CA ILE A 111 -3.01 13.89 0.28
C ILE A 111 -1.56 14.29 0.02
N MET A 112 -0.94 13.73 -1.02
CA MET A 112 0.42 14.13 -1.43
C MET A 112 0.51 15.63 -1.68
N SER A 113 -0.49 16.22 -2.33
CA SER A 113 -0.52 17.66 -2.65
C SER A 113 -0.69 18.57 -1.43
N LEU A 114 -1.16 18.05 -0.27
CA LEU A 114 -1.25 18.82 0.97
C LEU A 114 0.13 19.19 1.54
N GLU A 115 1.19 18.44 1.19
CA GLU A 115 2.56 18.83 1.56
C GLU A 115 2.90 20.24 1.03
N GLN A 116 2.44 20.60 -0.17
CA GLN A 116 2.65 21.96 -0.69
C GLN A 116 1.92 23.00 0.14
N VAL A 117 0.69 22.69 0.61
CA VAL A 117 -0.06 23.61 1.50
C VAL A 117 0.68 23.84 2.81
N LEU A 118 1.23 22.76 3.38
CA LEU A 118 2.03 22.85 4.61
C LEU A 118 3.34 23.61 4.40
N HIS A 119 3.98 23.41 3.24
CA HIS A 119 5.17 24.18 2.87
C HIS A 119 4.86 25.67 2.76
N ASP A 120 3.83 26.03 2.03
CA ASP A 120 3.43 27.43 1.81
C ASP A 120 3.05 28.13 3.11
N ALA A 121 2.42 27.38 4.05
CA ALA A 121 2.06 27.91 5.37
C ALA A 121 3.27 28.11 6.29
N ASN A 122 4.33 27.29 6.15
CA ASN A 122 5.56 27.41 6.94
C ASN A 122 6.79 26.91 6.15
N PRO A 123 7.34 27.70 5.24
CA PRO A 123 8.47 27.31 4.39
C PRO A 123 9.74 26.93 5.14
N ASN A 124 9.95 27.52 6.33
CA ASN A 124 11.09 27.28 7.19
C ASN A 124 10.78 26.30 8.35
N GLY A 125 9.72 25.53 8.22
CA GLY A 125 9.32 24.57 9.23
C GLY A 125 10.32 23.43 9.40
N ARG A 126 10.21 22.72 10.53
CA ARG A 126 11.11 21.59 10.89
C ARG A 126 11.13 20.48 9.85
N PHE A 127 10.01 20.21 9.16
CA PHE A 127 9.87 19.09 8.24
C PHE A 127 9.92 19.57 6.79
N ALA A 128 10.63 18.83 5.94
CA ALA A 128 10.63 19.04 4.51
C ALA A 128 9.27 18.65 3.93
N ARG A 129 8.49 19.65 3.52
CA ARG A 129 7.15 19.48 2.96
C ARG A 129 7.25 19.37 1.44
N ASP A 130 7.24 18.13 0.93
CA ASP A 130 7.41 17.87 -0.50
C ASP A 130 6.41 16.84 -1.01
N PRO A 131 5.50 17.22 -1.94
CA PRO A 131 4.54 16.31 -2.57
C PRO A 131 5.17 15.10 -3.27
N LYS A 132 6.48 15.14 -3.54
CA LYS A 132 7.21 14.04 -4.17
C LYS A 132 7.97 13.15 -3.17
N TRP A 133 7.85 13.38 -1.87
CA TRP A 133 8.54 12.55 -0.89
C TRP A 133 7.66 11.38 -0.43
N TYR A 134 7.20 10.63 -1.43
CA TYR A 134 6.42 9.40 -1.31
C TYR A 134 7.15 8.28 -2.03
N PHE A 135 6.99 7.05 -1.56
CA PHE A 135 7.85 5.91 -1.89
C PHE A 135 7.04 4.76 -2.44
N VAL A 136 7.63 4.04 -3.40
CA VAL A 136 7.13 2.76 -3.91
C VAL A 136 8.14 1.68 -3.56
N SER A 137 7.66 0.62 -2.92
CA SER A 137 8.43 -0.58 -2.58
C SER A 137 7.72 -1.83 -3.10
N ILE A 138 8.47 -2.73 -3.73
CA ILE A 138 7.97 -4.01 -4.24
C ILE A 138 8.75 -5.13 -3.56
N PHE A 139 8.05 -6.05 -2.90
CA PHE A 139 8.61 -7.16 -2.14
C PHE A 139 8.30 -8.48 -2.83
N GLY A 140 9.34 -9.23 -3.18
CA GLY A 140 9.23 -10.42 -4.01
C GLY A 140 9.18 -10.08 -5.50
N LYS A 141 8.68 -11.01 -6.30
CA LYS A 141 8.58 -10.87 -7.75
C LYS A 141 7.11 -10.73 -8.17
N PRO A 142 6.70 -9.61 -8.78
CA PRO A 142 5.35 -9.45 -9.28
C PRO A 142 4.99 -10.56 -10.28
N SER A 143 3.96 -11.33 -9.96
CA SER A 143 3.51 -12.50 -10.73
C SER A 143 2.07 -12.85 -10.37
N VAL A 144 1.40 -13.61 -11.23
CA VAL A 144 0.14 -14.30 -10.91
C VAL A 144 0.38 -15.62 -10.17
N GLU A 145 1.63 -16.04 -10.02
CA GLU A 145 2.03 -17.24 -9.29
C GLU A 145 2.85 -16.85 -8.06
N GLY A 146 2.67 -17.59 -6.96
CA GLY A 146 3.39 -17.35 -5.70
C GLY A 146 2.95 -16.09 -4.98
N THR A 147 3.76 -15.66 -4.02
CA THR A 147 3.44 -14.51 -3.15
C THR A 147 4.39 -13.35 -3.44
N TRP A 148 3.82 -12.17 -3.55
CA TRP A 148 4.54 -10.90 -3.58
C TRP A 148 3.68 -9.79 -2.96
N SER A 149 4.29 -8.66 -2.63
CA SER A 149 3.57 -7.51 -2.09
C SER A 149 4.20 -6.21 -2.57
N TRP A 150 3.48 -5.12 -2.40
CA TRP A 150 4.00 -3.79 -2.67
C TRP A 150 3.37 -2.77 -1.74
N ARG A 151 4.06 -1.65 -1.57
CA ARG A 151 3.66 -0.56 -0.69
C ARG A 151 3.84 0.77 -1.38
N PHE A 152 2.87 1.66 -1.17
CA PHE A 152 2.93 3.07 -1.53
C PHE A 152 2.75 3.89 -0.26
N GLU A 153 3.77 4.64 0.14
CA GLU A 153 3.72 5.32 1.43
C GLU A 153 4.45 6.67 1.44
N GLY A 154 4.08 7.49 2.41
CA GLY A 154 4.69 8.76 2.74
C GLY A 154 4.00 9.39 3.94
N HIS A 155 4.18 10.69 4.13
CA HIS A 155 3.50 11.41 5.19
C HIS A 155 1.97 11.36 4.98
N HIS A 156 1.23 10.95 6.01
CA HIS A 156 -0.23 10.75 6.02
C HIS A 156 -0.77 9.72 5.02
N LEU A 157 0.07 8.88 4.46
CA LEU A 157 -0.34 7.82 3.52
C LEU A 157 0.48 6.55 3.75
N SER A 158 -0.19 5.40 3.88
CA SER A 158 0.47 4.10 3.85
C SER A 158 -0.50 3.04 3.34
N LEU A 159 -0.20 2.51 2.15
CA LEU A 159 -1.03 1.55 1.44
C LEU A 159 -0.18 0.33 1.13
N SER A 160 -0.57 -0.82 1.66
CA SER A 160 0.11 -2.10 1.43
C SER A 160 -0.83 -3.11 0.80
N PHE A 161 -0.32 -3.82 -0.20
CA PHE A 161 -1.07 -4.78 -0.99
C PHE A 161 -0.27 -6.08 -1.07
N THR A 162 -0.94 -7.20 -0.84
CA THR A 162 -0.33 -8.53 -0.94
C THR A 162 -1.12 -9.37 -1.94
N VAL A 163 -0.40 -10.03 -2.84
CA VAL A 163 -0.93 -11.01 -3.80
C VAL A 163 -0.40 -12.37 -3.40
N VAL A 164 -1.26 -13.37 -3.37
CA VAL A 164 -0.95 -14.76 -3.03
C VAL A 164 -1.56 -15.65 -4.10
N ASP A 165 -0.72 -16.36 -4.86
CA ASP A 165 -1.14 -17.32 -5.88
C ASP A 165 -2.23 -16.76 -6.83
N GLY A 166 -2.01 -15.55 -7.35
CA GLY A 166 -2.92 -14.88 -8.28
C GLY A 166 -4.19 -14.32 -7.67
N HIS A 167 -4.25 -14.16 -6.35
CA HIS A 167 -5.37 -13.57 -5.62
C HIS A 167 -4.95 -12.40 -4.77
N VAL A 168 -5.86 -11.47 -4.50
CA VAL A 168 -5.64 -10.38 -3.55
C VAL A 168 -5.67 -10.95 -2.13
N GLY A 169 -4.50 -11.20 -1.55
CA GLY A 169 -4.34 -11.79 -0.22
C GLY A 169 -4.53 -10.79 0.92
N GLY A 170 -4.33 -9.49 0.68
CA GLY A 170 -4.50 -8.45 1.69
C GLY A 170 -4.32 -7.05 1.15
N LEU A 171 -5.09 -6.11 1.73
CA LEU A 171 -5.08 -4.67 1.42
C LEU A 171 -4.79 -3.85 2.70
N THR A 172 -3.91 -4.35 3.56
CA THR A 172 -3.61 -3.73 4.84
C THR A 172 -2.10 -3.65 5.12
N PRO A 173 -1.64 -2.57 5.77
CA PRO A 173 -2.41 -1.39 6.16
C PRO A 173 -2.93 -0.59 4.95
N ALA A 174 -4.08 0.08 5.16
CA ALA A 174 -4.65 1.04 4.21
C ALA A 174 -4.95 2.33 4.97
N PHE A 175 -3.93 3.15 5.19
CA PHE A 175 -4.01 4.38 5.95
C PHE A 175 -4.06 5.59 5.03
N PHE A 176 -5.09 6.43 5.22
CA PHE A 176 -5.24 7.76 4.65
C PHE A 176 -5.41 8.77 5.77
N GLY A 177 -4.56 9.77 5.81
CA GLY A 177 -4.64 10.89 6.74
C GLY A 177 -4.58 12.23 6.02
N THR A 178 -4.90 13.30 6.71
CA THR A 178 -4.81 14.65 6.16
C THR A 178 -4.25 15.62 7.19
N ASN A 179 -3.35 16.48 6.73
CA ASN A 179 -2.89 17.65 7.44
C ASN A 179 -2.65 18.78 6.42
N PRO A 180 -3.44 19.87 6.47
CA PRO A 180 -4.56 20.12 7.37
C PRO A 180 -5.78 19.25 7.06
N GLY A 181 -6.70 19.09 8.03
CA GLY A 181 -8.00 18.46 7.80
C GLY A 181 -8.89 19.31 6.90
N THR A 182 -8.81 20.65 7.03
CA THR A 182 -9.44 21.65 6.16
C THR A 182 -8.40 22.68 5.78
N ILE A 183 -8.28 23.01 4.50
CA ILE A 183 -7.43 24.13 4.06
C ILE A 183 -8.14 25.44 4.41
N LEU A 184 -7.49 26.27 5.23
CA LEU A 184 -8.12 27.48 5.79
C LEU A 184 -7.88 28.74 4.94
N ASP A 185 -6.87 28.71 4.05
CA ASP A 185 -6.49 29.87 3.24
C ASP A 185 -5.95 29.46 1.86
N GLY A 186 -5.72 30.44 0.98
CA GLY A 186 -5.17 30.25 -0.36
C GLY A 186 -6.17 29.72 -1.40
N PRO A 187 -5.69 29.38 -2.60
CA PRO A 187 -6.55 29.00 -3.74
C PRO A 187 -7.40 27.75 -3.51
N ARG A 188 -7.04 26.92 -2.54
CA ARG A 188 -7.75 25.68 -2.20
C ARG A 188 -8.52 25.76 -0.88
N LYS A 189 -8.78 26.97 -0.39
CA LYS A 189 -9.56 27.20 0.85
C LYS A 189 -10.87 26.42 0.86
N GLY A 190 -11.14 25.72 1.96
CA GLY A 190 -12.34 24.90 2.16
C GLY A 190 -12.20 23.46 1.68
N LEU A 191 -11.11 23.09 1.00
CA LEU A 191 -10.89 21.69 0.60
C LEU A 191 -10.68 20.80 1.84
N GLN A 192 -11.44 19.71 1.89
CA GLN A 192 -11.34 18.61 2.85
C GLN A 192 -11.23 17.29 2.07
N VAL A 193 -10.06 16.68 2.05
CA VAL A 193 -9.83 15.44 1.27
C VAL A 193 -10.61 14.27 1.85
N LEU A 194 -10.72 14.17 3.18
CA LEU A 194 -11.42 13.10 3.89
C LEU A 194 -12.76 13.59 4.51
N ALA A 195 -13.45 14.53 3.84
CA ALA A 195 -14.70 15.10 4.34
C ALA A 195 -15.80 14.04 4.56
N ALA A 196 -15.93 13.06 3.70
CA ALA A 196 -16.95 12.02 3.80
C ALA A 196 -16.68 11.11 5.00
N GLU A 197 -15.43 10.69 5.18
CA GLU A 197 -14.97 9.84 6.28
C GLU A 197 -15.19 10.55 7.62
N GLU A 198 -14.76 11.81 7.72
CA GLU A 198 -14.93 12.61 8.93
C GLU A 198 -16.42 12.80 9.27
N LYS A 199 -17.24 13.19 8.30
CA LYS A 199 -18.67 13.37 8.51
C LYS A 199 -19.37 12.10 8.97
N THR A 200 -19.02 10.96 8.36
CA THR A 200 -19.60 9.65 8.72
C THR A 200 -19.20 9.23 10.13
N ALA A 201 -17.91 9.37 10.47
CA ALA A 201 -17.41 9.07 11.81
C ALA A 201 -18.07 9.95 12.87
N ARG A 202 -18.21 11.26 12.62
CA ARG A 202 -18.92 12.18 13.51
C ARG A 202 -20.40 11.86 13.65
N ALA A 203 -21.07 11.46 12.56
CA ALA A 203 -22.48 11.07 12.59
C ALA A 203 -22.65 9.81 13.44
N LEU A 204 -21.81 8.80 13.27
CA LEU A 204 -21.78 7.59 14.09
C LEU A 204 -21.56 7.94 15.57
N ALA A 205 -20.54 8.71 15.90
CA ALA A 205 -20.25 9.09 17.29
C ALA A 205 -21.42 9.84 17.96
N ARG A 206 -22.13 10.67 17.19
CA ARG A 206 -23.31 11.41 17.70
C ARG A 206 -24.54 10.52 17.86
N SER A 207 -24.69 9.45 17.10
CA SER A 207 -25.81 8.51 17.20
C SER A 207 -25.75 7.60 18.41
N LEU A 208 -24.57 7.47 19.04
CA LEU A 208 -24.37 6.61 20.22
C LEU A 208 -25.12 7.19 21.44
N ASN A 209 -25.76 6.34 22.20
CA ASN A 209 -26.30 6.68 23.53
C ASN A 209 -25.16 6.81 24.56
N ALA A 210 -25.49 7.21 25.79
CA ALA A 210 -24.51 7.49 26.85
C ALA A 210 -23.66 6.25 27.20
N GLU A 211 -24.27 5.06 27.28
CA GLU A 211 -23.55 3.83 27.61
C GLU A 211 -22.63 3.37 26.47
N GLN A 212 -23.11 3.46 25.23
CA GLN A 212 -22.29 3.15 24.06
C GLN A 212 -21.08 4.09 23.93
N ARG A 213 -21.25 5.39 24.23
CA ARG A 213 -20.15 6.37 24.22
C ARG A 213 -19.07 6.04 25.23
N LYS A 214 -19.41 5.59 26.43
CA LYS A 214 -18.45 5.20 27.46
C LYS A 214 -17.52 4.07 27.00
N ILE A 215 -18.00 3.19 26.12
CA ILE A 215 -17.25 2.05 25.59
C ILE A 215 -16.46 2.44 24.33
N ALA A 216 -17.08 3.21 23.45
CA ALA A 216 -16.55 3.48 22.10
C ALA A 216 -15.61 4.71 22.03
N ILE A 217 -15.69 5.62 23.00
CA ILE A 217 -14.87 6.86 23.01
C ILE A 217 -13.92 6.77 24.22
N ILE A 218 -12.65 6.55 23.94
CA ILE A 218 -11.56 6.40 24.89
C ILE A 218 -10.72 7.69 24.97
#